data_873939b2466532f6c55ab971cac8beb9
#
_entry.id   873939b2466532f6c55ab971cac8beb9
#
_cell.length_a   1.000
_cell.length_b   1.000
_cell.length_c   1.000
_cell.angle_alpha   90.00
_cell.angle_beta   90.00
_cell.angle_gamma   90.00
#
_symmetry.space_group_name_H-M   'P 1'
#
loop_
_entity.id
_entity.type
_entity.pdbx_description
1 polymer ?
#
loop_
_entity_poly.entity_id
_entity_poly.type
_entity_poly.pdbx_seq_one_letter_code
_entity_poly.pdbx_strand_id
1 'polypeptide(L)'
;MTLTLWLSLVAACLVISLTPGAGAVNTMTTSLLHGWRKAFFTVMGQQLALVVQIAIVAAGLGVVVANSPVLFDVIRYGGAAYLVYLGLRMILARPQTPQQARGEAESGAGASAQAGQGRRTRLGGPLAPGAPLALFNRGFWVNMSNPKAIVFILAFMPQFVRPDAPQLPQYLILASTMVAIDILV
;
A
#
# COMPACT_ATOMS: atom_id res chain seq x y z
N MET A 1 -16.98 7.77 -12.96
CA MET A 1 -16.95 7.91 -11.50
C MET A 1 -17.69 9.19 -11.14
N THR A 2 -18.63 9.18 -10.18
CA THR A 2 -19.32 10.40 -9.74
C THR A 2 -18.43 11.20 -8.80
N LEU A 3 -18.66 12.54 -8.71
CA LEU A 3 -17.89 13.41 -7.82
C LEU A 3 -17.99 12.94 -6.35
N THR A 4 -19.18 12.55 -5.91
CA THR A 4 -19.41 12.04 -4.56
C THR A 4 -18.57 10.78 -4.27
N LEU A 5 -18.53 9.85 -5.21
CA LEU A 5 -17.72 8.63 -5.09
C LEU A 5 -16.23 8.95 -5.03
N TRP A 6 -15.77 9.91 -5.85
CA TRP A 6 -14.39 10.35 -5.84
C TRP A 6 -14.00 11.05 -4.54
N LEU A 7 -14.86 11.92 -3.99
CA LEU A 7 -14.61 12.57 -2.70
C LEU A 7 -14.54 11.56 -1.56
N SER A 8 -15.39 10.53 -1.59
CA SER A 8 -15.34 9.42 -0.61
C SER A 8 -14.04 8.63 -0.73
N LEU A 9 -13.55 8.40 -1.97
CA LEU A 9 -12.25 7.78 -2.23
C LEU A 9 -11.12 8.61 -1.62
N VAL A 10 -11.10 9.93 -1.87
CA VAL A 10 -10.08 10.84 -1.33
C VAL A 10 -10.09 10.83 0.20
N ALA A 11 -11.27 10.94 0.82
CA ALA A 11 -11.41 10.92 2.27
C ALA A 11 -10.87 9.61 2.88
N ALA A 12 -11.23 8.47 2.31
CA ALA A 12 -10.77 7.18 2.80
C ALA A 12 -9.25 6.99 2.58
N CYS A 13 -8.70 7.42 1.43
CA CYS A 13 -7.26 7.40 1.18
C CYS A 13 -6.49 8.27 2.19
N LEU A 14 -6.99 9.47 2.51
CA LEU A 14 -6.39 10.34 3.51
C LEU A 14 -6.34 9.66 4.89
N VAL A 15 -7.45 9.07 5.33
CA VAL A 15 -7.53 8.37 6.62
C VAL A 15 -6.52 7.22 6.69
N ILE A 16 -6.39 6.42 5.61
CA ILE A 16 -5.46 5.30 5.61
C ILE A 16 -4.01 5.75 5.51
N SER A 17 -3.72 6.79 4.71
CA SER A 17 -2.34 7.29 4.52
C SER A 17 -1.82 7.99 5.77
N LEU A 18 -2.67 8.67 6.53
CA LEU A 18 -2.30 9.26 7.83
C LEU A 18 -1.96 8.21 8.90
N THR A 19 -2.37 6.96 8.70
CA THR A 19 -2.02 5.88 9.63
C THR A 19 -0.65 5.31 9.23
N PRO A 20 0.41 5.47 10.04
CA PRO A 20 1.73 4.97 9.70
C PRO A 20 1.70 3.45 9.51
N GLY A 21 2.24 3.00 8.38
CA GLY A 21 2.42 1.58 8.05
C GLY A 21 3.89 1.25 7.78
N ALA A 22 4.15 0.00 7.39
CA ALA A 22 5.51 -0.46 7.08
C ALA A 22 6.22 0.41 6.02
N GLY A 23 5.47 0.95 5.04
CA GLY A 23 5.98 1.86 4.02
C GLY A 23 6.50 3.17 4.62
N ALA A 24 5.69 3.84 5.45
CA ALA A 24 6.06 5.09 6.11
C ALA A 24 7.30 4.91 6.99
N VAL A 25 7.34 3.86 7.82
CA VAL A 25 8.50 3.55 8.67
C VAL A 25 9.75 3.28 7.84
N ASN A 26 9.63 2.55 6.72
CA ASN A 26 10.75 2.29 5.82
C ASN A 26 11.27 3.58 5.17
N THR A 27 10.39 4.49 4.75
CA THR A 27 10.76 5.79 4.18
C THR A 27 11.42 6.69 5.23
N MET A 28 10.86 6.79 6.44
CA MET A 28 11.47 7.54 7.54
C MET A 28 12.86 7.02 7.88
N THR A 29 13.02 5.71 8.05
CA THR A 29 14.31 5.08 8.36
C THR A 29 15.33 5.35 7.24
N THR A 30 14.91 5.23 5.97
CA THR A 30 15.79 5.52 4.84
C THR A 30 16.18 6.99 4.80
N SER A 31 15.25 7.90 5.09
CA SER A 31 15.50 9.34 5.14
C SER A 31 16.52 9.71 6.24
N LEU A 32 16.37 9.11 7.41
CA LEU A 32 17.31 9.34 8.54
C LEU A 32 18.71 8.78 8.27
N LEU A 33 18.81 7.61 7.63
CA LEU A 33 20.10 6.94 7.40
C LEU A 33 20.82 7.44 6.15
N HIS A 34 20.12 7.82 5.11
CA HIS A 34 20.70 8.10 3.80
C HIS A 34 20.33 9.49 3.24
N GLY A 35 19.50 10.23 3.95
CA GLY A 35 19.01 11.54 3.54
C GLY A 35 17.78 11.49 2.63
N TRP A 36 17.05 12.62 2.58
CA TRP A 36 15.76 12.72 1.89
C TRP A 36 15.82 12.43 0.38
N ARG A 37 16.90 12.81 -0.29
CA ARG A 37 17.10 12.56 -1.73
C ARG A 37 17.14 11.06 -2.07
N LYS A 38 17.74 10.26 -1.18
CA LYS A 38 17.79 8.81 -1.35
C LYS A 38 16.49 8.13 -0.93
N ALA A 39 15.79 8.67 0.08
CA ALA A 39 14.47 8.20 0.47
C ALA A 39 13.46 8.29 -0.68
N PHE A 40 13.61 9.26 -1.59
CA PHE A 40 12.80 9.36 -2.79
C PHE A 40 12.78 8.08 -3.64
N PHE A 41 13.91 7.39 -3.78
CA PHE A 41 13.96 6.11 -4.49
C PHE A 41 13.16 5.02 -3.78
N THR A 42 13.13 5.03 -2.44
CA THR A 42 12.29 4.12 -1.65
C THR A 42 10.82 4.39 -1.89
N VAL A 43 10.40 5.66 -1.90
CA VAL A 43 9.03 6.07 -2.22
C VAL A 43 8.64 5.63 -3.63
N MET A 44 9.49 5.86 -4.63
CA MET A 44 9.24 5.43 -6.02
C MET A 44 9.03 3.91 -6.11
N GLY A 45 9.83 3.12 -5.38
CA GLY A 45 9.63 1.67 -5.31
C GLY A 45 8.28 1.29 -4.69
N GLN A 46 7.88 1.97 -3.62
CA GLN A 46 6.58 1.75 -2.97
C GLN A 46 5.41 2.10 -3.89
N GLN A 47 5.50 3.21 -4.64
CA GLN A 47 4.45 3.61 -5.58
C GLN A 47 4.32 2.62 -6.74
N LEU A 48 5.44 2.11 -7.27
CA LEU A 48 5.37 1.06 -8.27
C LEU A 48 4.69 -0.21 -7.72
N ALA A 49 5.03 -0.63 -6.51
CA ALA A 49 4.37 -1.77 -5.86
C ALA A 49 2.86 -1.55 -5.69
N LEU A 50 2.45 -0.34 -5.28
CA LEU A 50 1.04 0.03 -5.17
C LEU A 50 0.31 -0.11 -6.52
N VAL A 51 0.88 0.42 -7.60
CA VAL A 51 0.30 0.31 -8.94
C VAL A 51 0.20 -1.14 -9.40
N VAL A 52 1.24 -1.94 -9.15
CA VAL A 52 1.24 -3.38 -9.48
C VAL A 52 0.16 -4.12 -8.69
N GLN A 53 0.01 -3.86 -7.39
CA GLN A 53 -1.05 -4.45 -6.57
C GLN A 53 -2.45 -4.07 -7.09
N ILE A 54 -2.66 -2.80 -7.43
CA ILE A 54 -3.92 -2.33 -8.02
C ILE A 54 -4.19 -3.07 -9.34
N ALA A 55 -3.19 -3.21 -10.21
CA ALA A 55 -3.33 -3.92 -11.48
C ALA A 55 -3.70 -5.40 -11.29
N ILE A 56 -3.04 -6.09 -10.35
CA ILE A 56 -3.34 -7.49 -10.01
C ILE A 56 -4.77 -7.63 -9.51
N VAL A 57 -5.19 -6.77 -8.58
CA VAL A 57 -6.55 -6.81 -8.03
C VAL A 57 -7.58 -6.43 -9.08
N ALA A 58 -7.31 -5.44 -9.93
CA ALA A 58 -8.19 -5.06 -11.03
C ALA A 58 -8.41 -6.21 -12.02
N ALA A 59 -7.35 -6.92 -12.40
CA ALA A 59 -7.45 -8.11 -13.27
C ALA A 59 -8.26 -9.22 -12.59
N GLY A 60 -8.02 -9.49 -11.31
CA GLY A 60 -8.76 -10.48 -10.53
C GLY A 60 -10.25 -10.12 -10.38
N LEU A 61 -10.55 -8.86 -10.03
CA LEU A 61 -11.94 -8.38 -9.93
C LEU A 61 -12.66 -8.42 -11.27
N GLY A 62 -11.99 -8.10 -12.37
CA GLY A 62 -12.57 -8.22 -13.71
C GLY A 62 -13.06 -9.63 -14.01
N VAL A 63 -12.28 -10.65 -13.67
CA VAL A 63 -12.65 -12.06 -13.82
C VAL A 63 -13.83 -12.42 -12.90
N VAL A 64 -13.82 -11.95 -11.65
CA VAL A 64 -14.92 -12.21 -10.70
C VAL A 64 -16.23 -11.59 -11.17
N VAL A 65 -16.20 -10.32 -11.60
CA VAL A 65 -17.39 -9.63 -12.14
C VAL A 65 -17.97 -10.36 -13.34
N ALA A 66 -17.11 -10.83 -14.26
CA ALA A 66 -17.55 -11.53 -15.47
C ALA A 66 -18.19 -12.91 -15.18
N ASN A 67 -17.75 -13.60 -14.13
CA ASN A 67 -18.15 -14.99 -13.87
C ASN A 67 -19.14 -15.16 -12.71
N SER A 68 -19.15 -14.24 -11.74
CA SER A 68 -20.01 -14.38 -10.55
C SER A 68 -20.33 -13.03 -9.90
N PRO A 69 -21.46 -12.42 -10.24
CA PRO A 69 -21.94 -11.20 -9.56
C PRO A 69 -22.08 -11.36 -8.04
N VAL A 70 -22.52 -12.55 -7.60
CA VAL A 70 -22.67 -12.86 -6.17
C VAL A 70 -21.32 -12.82 -5.45
N LEU A 71 -20.28 -13.39 -6.05
CA LEU A 71 -18.94 -13.37 -5.46
C LEU A 71 -18.38 -11.93 -5.37
N PHE A 72 -18.67 -11.11 -6.38
CA PHE A 72 -18.31 -9.68 -6.34
C PHE A 72 -18.99 -8.96 -5.17
N ASP A 73 -20.28 -9.18 -4.96
CA ASP A 73 -21.01 -8.58 -3.84
C ASP A 73 -20.49 -9.08 -2.49
N VAL A 74 -20.17 -10.36 -2.35
CA VAL A 74 -19.55 -10.90 -1.13
C VAL A 74 -18.20 -10.24 -0.84
N ILE A 75 -17.34 -10.07 -1.85
CA ILE A 75 -16.04 -9.37 -1.69
C ILE A 75 -16.28 -7.91 -1.30
N ARG A 76 -17.22 -7.24 -1.95
CA ARG A 76 -17.54 -5.82 -1.69
C ARG A 76 -18.05 -5.60 -0.27
N TYR A 77 -19.08 -6.35 0.15
CA TYR A 77 -19.67 -6.18 1.49
C TYR A 77 -18.77 -6.73 2.60
N GLY A 78 -18.10 -7.85 2.35
CA GLY A 78 -17.08 -8.38 3.27
C GLY A 78 -15.92 -7.41 3.47
N GLY A 79 -15.44 -6.79 2.39
CA GLY A 79 -14.43 -5.74 2.42
C GLY A 79 -14.88 -4.51 3.20
N ALA A 80 -16.11 -4.03 2.97
CA ALA A 80 -16.69 -2.92 3.72
C ALA A 80 -16.77 -3.20 5.21
N ALA A 81 -17.29 -4.37 5.60
CA ALA A 81 -17.38 -4.81 6.99
C ALA A 81 -15.99 -4.89 7.64
N TYR A 82 -14.99 -5.40 6.90
CA TYR A 82 -13.61 -5.44 7.38
C TYR A 82 -13.01 -4.05 7.58
N LEU A 83 -13.27 -3.09 6.69
CA LEU A 83 -12.80 -1.70 6.85
C LEU A 83 -13.44 -1.02 8.06
N VAL A 84 -14.73 -1.26 8.31
CA VAL A 84 -15.42 -0.79 9.51
C VAL A 84 -14.79 -1.40 10.77
N TYR A 85 -14.54 -2.71 10.76
CA TYR A 85 -13.84 -3.39 11.85
C TYR A 85 -12.45 -2.80 12.10
N LEU A 86 -11.68 -2.57 11.04
CA LEU A 86 -10.34 -1.98 11.14
C LEU A 86 -10.39 -0.55 11.69
N GLY A 87 -11.33 0.27 11.21
CA GLY A 87 -11.56 1.64 11.70
C GLY A 87 -11.94 1.68 13.18
N LEU A 88 -12.88 0.82 13.60
CA LEU A 88 -13.27 0.68 15.01
C LEU A 88 -12.09 0.22 15.88
N ARG A 89 -11.32 -0.76 15.42
CA ARG A 89 -10.11 -1.22 16.10
C ARG A 89 -9.10 -0.11 16.30
N MET A 90 -8.91 0.76 15.29
CA MET A 90 -8.01 1.91 15.38
C MET A 90 -8.50 2.96 16.37
N ILE A 91 -9.79 3.26 16.41
CA ILE A 91 -10.40 4.21 17.35
C ILE A 91 -10.33 3.69 18.79
N LEU A 92 -10.52 2.37 18.95
CA LEU A 92 -10.51 1.71 20.27
C LEU A 92 -9.09 1.31 20.73
N ALA A 93 -8.10 1.32 19.84
CA ALA A 93 -6.72 1.01 20.18
C ALA A 93 -6.15 2.10 21.09
N ARG A 94 -5.59 1.69 22.24
CA ARG A 94 -4.80 2.60 23.08
C ARG A 94 -3.61 3.13 22.30
N PRO A 95 -3.17 4.38 22.55
CA PRO A 95 -1.96 4.93 21.93
C PRO A 95 -0.81 3.96 22.14
N GLN A 96 -0.27 3.43 21.04
CA GLN A 96 0.88 2.55 21.12
C GLN A 96 2.10 3.38 21.55
N THR A 97 2.88 2.83 22.47
CA THR A 97 4.17 3.45 22.81
C THR A 97 5.08 3.37 21.58
N PRO A 98 5.99 4.35 21.39
CA PRO A 98 6.91 4.36 20.23
C PRO A 98 7.71 3.06 20.04
N GLN A 99 7.90 2.30 21.12
CA GLN A 99 8.56 0.99 21.08
C GLN A 99 7.70 -0.13 20.48
N GLN A 100 6.37 -0.11 20.72
CA GLN A 100 5.46 -1.11 20.14
C GLN A 100 5.23 -0.88 18.64
N ALA A 101 5.12 0.39 18.23
CA ALA A 101 5.05 0.75 16.82
C ALA A 101 6.34 0.34 16.06
N ARG A 102 7.49 0.40 16.73
CA ARG A 102 8.77 -0.08 16.19
C ARG A 102 8.81 -1.60 16.05
N GLY A 103 8.33 -2.34 17.04
CA GLY A 103 8.30 -3.81 17.02
C GLY A 103 7.39 -4.38 15.92
N GLU A 104 6.23 -3.78 15.70
CA GLU A 104 5.33 -4.19 14.59
C GLU A 104 5.89 -3.82 13.21
N ALA A 105 6.56 -2.66 13.11
CA ALA A 105 7.25 -2.25 11.90
C ALA A 105 8.47 -3.13 11.60
N GLU A 106 9.21 -3.55 12.62
CA GLU A 106 10.34 -4.47 12.49
C GLU A 106 9.87 -5.90 12.16
N SER A 107 8.74 -6.34 12.70
CA SER A 107 8.14 -7.63 12.38
C SER A 107 7.62 -7.68 10.93
N GLY A 108 6.98 -6.62 10.45
CA GLY A 108 6.57 -6.49 9.04
C GLY A 108 7.74 -6.30 8.07
N ALA A 109 8.79 -5.59 8.49
CA ALA A 109 10.02 -5.39 7.73
C ALA A 109 11.00 -6.56 7.85
N GLY A 110 10.96 -7.30 8.95
CA GLY A 110 11.85 -8.43 9.23
C GLY A 110 11.67 -9.59 8.26
N ALA A 111 10.44 -9.88 7.85
CA ALA A 111 10.15 -10.90 6.85
C ALA A 111 10.76 -10.55 5.48
N SER A 112 10.82 -9.26 5.13
CA SER A 112 11.38 -8.79 3.86
C SER A 112 12.90 -8.54 3.95
N ALA A 113 13.41 -8.21 5.14
CA ALA A 113 14.84 -7.92 5.36
C ALA A 113 15.68 -9.20 5.47
N GLN A 114 15.14 -10.30 5.98
CA GLN A 114 15.86 -11.57 6.07
C GLN A 114 16.14 -12.20 4.70
N ALA A 115 15.30 -11.95 3.71
CA ALA A 115 15.56 -12.38 2.33
C ALA A 115 16.74 -11.62 1.68
N GLY A 116 17.12 -10.45 2.21
CA GLY A 116 18.17 -9.58 1.65
C GLY A 116 19.49 -9.55 2.42
N GLN A 117 19.54 -10.02 3.66
CA GLN A 117 20.73 -9.87 4.52
C GLN A 117 21.77 -10.99 4.39
N GLY A 118 21.49 -12.02 3.60
CA GLY A 118 22.38 -13.20 3.50
C GLY A 118 23.71 -12.98 2.74
N ARG A 119 23.99 -11.81 2.18
CA ARG A 119 25.25 -11.58 1.47
C ARG A 119 25.77 -10.15 1.61
N ARG A 120 26.54 -9.92 2.67
CA ARG A 120 27.42 -8.74 2.77
C ARG A 120 28.48 -8.82 1.66
N THR A 121 28.17 -8.37 0.48
CA THR A 121 29.17 -8.13 -0.55
C THR A 121 29.72 -6.71 -0.39
N ARG A 122 31.00 -6.62 -0.05
CA ARG A 122 31.85 -5.42 -0.07
C ARG A 122 32.13 -4.91 -1.49
N LEU A 123 31.15 -4.83 -2.35
CA LEU A 123 31.31 -4.34 -3.71
C LEU A 123 30.42 -3.13 -3.90
N GLY A 124 31.03 -1.98 -4.19
CA GLY A 124 30.36 -0.73 -4.57
C GLY A 124 29.67 -0.87 -5.92
N GLY A 125 28.58 -1.68 -5.96
CA GLY A 125 27.76 -1.87 -7.16
C GLY A 125 26.38 -1.24 -6.98
N PRO A 126 25.53 -1.24 -8.00
CA PRO A 126 24.18 -0.66 -7.97
C PRO A 126 23.25 -1.28 -6.94
N LEU A 127 23.61 -2.41 -6.32
CA LEU A 127 22.92 -3.09 -5.22
C LEU A 127 23.60 -2.91 -3.87
N ALA A 128 24.62 -2.04 -3.76
CA ALA A 128 25.23 -1.71 -2.46
C ALA A 128 24.17 -1.10 -1.52
N PRO A 129 24.24 -1.36 -0.19
CA PRO A 129 23.36 -0.72 0.77
C PRO A 129 23.41 0.81 0.64
N GLY A 130 22.24 1.44 0.42
CA GLY A 130 22.17 2.89 0.18
C GLY A 130 22.33 3.31 -1.29
N ALA A 131 22.57 2.40 -2.23
CA ALA A 131 22.47 2.70 -3.66
C ALA A 131 21.01 2.94 -4.06
N PRO A 132 20.72 3.85 -5.00
CA PRO A 132 19.35 4.16 -5.43
C PRO A 132 18.52 2.95 -5.81
N LEU A 133 19.07 2.02 -6.58
CA LEU A 133 18.39 0.80 -7.02
C LEU A 133 18.10 -0.15 -5.84
N ALA A 134 19.01 -0.26 -4.88
CA ALA A 134 18.78 -1.08 -3.70
C ALA A 134 17.66 -0.50 -2.82
N LEU A 135 17.59 0.82 -2.69
CA LEU A 135 16.53 1.52 -1.95
C LEU A 135 15.18 1.41 -2.66
N PHE A 136 15.16 1.53 -3.97
CA PHE A 136 13.96 1.31 -4.80
C PHE A 136 13.42 -0.11 -4.63
N ASN A 137 14.28 -1.13 -4.80
CA ASN A 137 13.89 -2.52 -4.63
C ASN A 137 13.38 -2.80 -3.20
N ARG A 138 14.06 -2.23 -2.19
CA ARG A 138 13.59 -2.34 -0.80
C ARG A 138 12.20 -1.73 -0.64
N GLY A 139 11.97 -0.53 -1.16
CA GLY A 139 10.67 0.13 -1.13
C GLY A 139 9.59 -0.71 -1.81
N PHE A 140 9.89 -1.24 -3.00
CA PHE A 140 8.98 -2.10 -3.74
C PHE A 140 8.56 -3.33 -2.95
N TRP A 141 9.50 -4.11 -2.45
CA TRP A 141 9.19 -5.35 -1.73
C TRP A 141 8.53 -5.11 -0.37
N VAL A 142 8.93 -4.06 0.36
CA VAL A 142 8.27 -3.68 1.62
C VAL A 142 6.79 -3.35 1.39
N ASN A 143 6.47 -2.60 0.33
CA ASN A 143 5.08 -2.28 0.05
C ASN A 143 4.33 -3.46 -0.58
N MET A 144 4.98 -4.25 -1.42
CA MET A 144 4.39 -5.46 -2.03
C MET A 144 3.98 -6.50 -0.99
N SER A 145 4.75 -6.61 0.10
CA SER A 145 4.46 -7.50 1.23
C SER A 145 3.67 -6.82 2.36
N ASN A 146 3.25 -5.57 2.16
CA ASN A 146 2.56 -4.82 3.21
C ASN A 146 1.10 -5.29 3.35
N PRO A 147 0.75 -6.00 4.44
CA PRO A 147 -0.60 -6.54 4.60
C PRO A 147 -1.65 -5.43 4.67
N LYS A 148 -1.30 -4.25 5.19
CA LYS A 148 -2.20 -3.10 5.24
C LYS A 148 -2.58 -2.64 3.82
N ALA A 149 -1.61 -2.53 2.91
CA ALA A 149 -1.85 -2.11 1.53
C ALA A 149 -2.68 -3.17 0.77
N ILE A 150 -2.30 -4.44 0.89
CA ILE A 150 -2.98 -5.56 0.22
C ILE A 150 -4.44 -5.63 0.65
N VAL A 151 -4.69 -5.68 1.95
CA VAL A 151 -6.05 -5.78 2.49
C VAL A 151 -6.87 -4.55 2.14
N PHE A 152 -6.26 -3.36 2.21
CA PHE A 152 -6.94 -2.13 1.84
C PHE A 152 -7.36 -2.15 0.36
N ILE A 153 -6.47 -2.48 -0.56
CA ILE A 153 -6.79 -2.53 -1.99
C ILE A 153 -7.88 -3.58 -2.25
N LEU A 154 -7.76 -4.79 -1.71
CA LEU A 154 -8.74 -5.86 -1.89
C LEU A 154 -10.13 -5.50 -1.37
N ALA A 155 -10.20 -4.90 -0.18
CA ALA A 155 -11.45 -4.55 0.46
C ALA A 155 -12.07 -3.26 -0.09
N PHE A 156 -11.22 -2.31 -0.50
CA PHE A 156 -11.61 -0.96 -0.84
C PHE A 156 -11.95 -0.78 -2.31
N MET A 157 -11.14 -1.36 -3.21
CA MET A 157 -11.27 -1.17 -4.65
C MET A 157 -12.67 -1.54 -5.21
N PRO A 158 -13.31 -2.66 -4.81
CA PRO A 158 -14.63 -3.04 -5.32
C PRO A 158 -15.72 -2.02 -4.98
N GLN A 159 -15.53 -1.19 -3.97
CA GLN A 159 -16.53 -0.21 -3.54
C GLN A 159 -16.58 1.04 -4.43
N PHE A 160 -15.49 1.31 -5.14
CA PHE A 160 -15.32 2.49 -5.99
C PHE A 160 -15.38 2.19 -7.49
N VAL A 161 -15.44 0.91 -7.85
CA VAL A 161 -15.55 0.47 -9.24
C VAL A 161 -16.97 0.02 -9.52
N ARG A 162 -17.56 0.62 -10.55
CA ARG A 162 -18.91 0.29 -11.04
C ARG A 162 -18.80 -0.73 -12.16
N PRO A 163 -19.40 -1.94 -12.02
CA PRO A 163 -19.33 -2.97 -13.05
C PRO A 163 -20.04 -2.59 -14.36
N ASP A 164 -21.07 -1.75 -14.26
CA ASP A 164 -21.94 -1.27 -15.35
C ASP A 164 -21.30 -0.16 -16.21
N ALA A 165 -20.09 0.30 -15.86
CA ALA A 165 -19.39 1.37 -16.57
C ALA A 165 -17.98 0.92 -17.00
N PRO A 166 -17.36 1.58 -18.02
CA PRO A 166 -16.00 1.26 -18.42
C PRO A 166 -15.04 1.22 -17.24
N GLN A 167 -14.41 0.07 -17.01
CA GLN A 167 -13.63 -0.16 -15.79
C GLN A 167 -12.25 0.50 -15.84
N LEU A 168 -11.58 0.49 -17.00
CA LEU A 168 -10.23 1.02 -17.14
C LEU A 168 -10.09 2.48 -16.69
N PRO A 169 -10.95 3.42 -17.10
CA PRO A 169 -10.87 4.81 -16.61
C PRO A 169 -11.07 4.91 -15.09
N GLN A 170 -11.91 4.05 -14.52
CA GLN A 170 -12.15 4.04 -13.07
C GLN A 170 -10.91 3.58 -12.30
N TYR A 171 -10.23 2.52 -12.76
CA TYR A 171 -8.96 2.06 -12.17
C TYR A 171 -7.84 3.10 -12.31
N LEU A 172 -7.76 3.79 -13.43
CA LEU A 172 -6.76 4.86 -13.63
C LEU A 172 -6.99 6.04 -12.68
N ILE A 173 -8.23 6.48 -12.52
CA ILE A 173 -8.57 7.55 -11.56
C ILE A 173 -8.27 7.10 -10.13
N LEU A 174 -8.64 5.87 -9.77
CA LEU A 174 -8.39 5.31 -8.46
C LEU A 174 -6.89 5.21 -8.17
N ALA A 175 -6.12 4.62 -9.08
CA ALA A 175 -4.67 4.48 -8.92
C ALA A 175 -3.96 5.83 -8.84
N SER A 176 -4.28 6.78 -9.72
CA SER A 176 -3.67 8.12 -9.70
C SER A 176 -4.02 8.89 -8.43
N THR A 177 -5.26 8.79 -7.93
CA THR A 177 -5.68 9.42 -6.68
C THR A 177 -4.95 8.81 -5.48
N MET A 178 -4.86 7.48 -5.40
CA MET A 178 -4.15 6.79 -4.33
C MET A 178 -2.66 7.14 -4.32
N VAL A 179 -1.99 7.08 -5.47
CA VAL A 179 -0.58 7.44 -5.61
C VAL A 179 -0.33 8.91 -5.23
N ALA A 180 -1.19 9.82 -5.70
CA ALA A 180 -1.05 11.24 -5.39
C ALA A 180 -1.17 11.52 -3.89
N ILE A 181 -2.16 10.93 -3.23
CA ILE A 181 -2.37 11.10 -1.79
C ILE A 181 -1.22 10.48 -0.99
N ASP A 182 -0.77 9.29 -1.37
CA ASP A 182 0.30 8.58 -0.67
C ASP A 182 1.67 9.28 -0.79
N ILE A 183 1.89 10.03 -1.88
CA ILE A 183 3.10 10.89 -2.04
C ILE A 183 2.98 12.19 -1.24
N LEU A 184 1.76 12.75 -1.11
CA LEU A 184 1.53 14.04 -0.45
C LEU A 184 1.54 13.95 1.07
N VAL A 185 1.23 12.79 1.64
CA VAL A 185 1.16 12.52 3.08
C VAL A 185 2.49 11.97 3.59
#